data_958a5350597466793e239afd16e95fd8
#
_entry.id   958a5350597466793e239afd16e95fd8
#
_cell.length_a   1.000
_cell.length_b   1.000
_cell.length_c   1.000
_cell.angle_alpha   90.00
_cell.angle_beta   90.00
_cell.angle_gamma   90.00
#
_symmetry.space_group_name_H-M   'P 1'
#
loop_
_entity.id
_entity.type
_entity.pdbx_description
1 polymer ?
#
loop_
_entity_poly.entity_id
_entity_poly.type
_entity_poly.pdbx_seq_one_letter_code
_entity_poly.pdbx_strand_id
1 'polypeptide(L)'
;MPARPRTTLHEHSAAVKALAWCPWERHLLASGGGTADRCIKFWHGATGASLQSVHTGSQVCGLLWSPSERELLSSHGFSQNELCLWSYPRMTRLREFTGHTARVLHIALSPDGGSVVSAAADETLRFWNVFAPRGAASTRFGSAAHFAAQCGIR
;
A
#
# COMPACT_ATOMS: atom_id res chain seq x y z
N MET A 1 -14.80 -6.55 -33.59
CA MET A 1 -15.58 -7.09 -32.47
C MET A 1 -15.22 -6.33 -31.19
N PRO A 2 -16.17 -5.94 -30.34
CA PRO A 2 -15.84 -5.31 -29.07
C PRO A 2 -15.06 -6.28 -28.18
N ALA A 3 -13.98 -5.79 -27.55
CA ALA A 3 -13.19 -6.59 -26.63
C ALA A 3 -14.04 -6.92 -25.37
N ARG A 4 -14.02 -8.17 -24.95
CA ARG A 4 -14.71 -8.62 -23.73
C ARG A 4 -13.67 -8.85 -22.61
N PRO A 5 -14.01 -8.57 -21.33
CA PRO A 5 -13.13 -8.92 -20.24
C PRO A 5 -12.94 -10.44 -20.18
N ARG A 6 -11.69 -10.89 -19.91
CA ARG A 6 -11.39 -12.32 -19.75
C ARG A 6 -12.03 -12.91 -18.48
N THR A 7 -12.09 -12.12 -17.42
CA THR A 7 -12.62 -12.52 -16.12
C THR A 7 -13.23 -11.28 -15.44
N THR A 8 -14.32 -11.48 -14.69
CA THR A 8 -14.94 -10.45 -13.87
C THR A 8 -15.05 -10.97 -12.44
N LEU A 9 -14.61 -10.18 -11.46
CA LEU A 9 -14.57 -10.53 -10.05
C LEU A 9 -15.59 -9.67 -9.29
N HIS A 10 -16.45 -10.26 -8.46
CA HIS A 10 -17.61 -9.60 -7.86
C HIS A 10 -17.60 -9.60 -6.31
N GLU A 11 -16.50 -9.90 -5.65
CA GLU A 11 -16.48 -10.06 -4.18
C GLU A 11 -16.34 -8.75 -3.39
N HIS A 12 -15.96 -7.64 -4.02
CA HIS A 12 -15.97 -6.34 -3.36
C HIS A 12 -17.39 -5.82 -3.22
N SER A 13 -17.73 -5.27 -2.06
CA SER A 13 -19.05 -4.69 -1.75
C SER A 13 -19.11 -3.16 -1.93
N ALA A 14 -18.00 -2.54 -2.37
CA ALA A 14 -17.92 -1.12 -2.71
C ALA A 14 -16.98 -0.90 -3.89
N ALA A 15 -16.91 0.33 -4.40
CA ALA A 15 -16.04 0.70 -5.51
C ALA A 15 -14.57 0.30 -5.21
N VAL A 16 -13.94 -0.36 -6.17
CA VAL A 16 -12.53 -0.74 -6.10
C VAL A 16 -11.69 0.46 -6.50
N LYS A 17 -10.89 0.97 -5.59
CA LYS A 17 -10.06 2.18 -5.79
C LYS A 17 -8.58 1.87 -5.94
N ALA A 18 -8.12 0.78 -5.36
CA ALA A 18 -6.70 0.43 -5.30
C ALA A 18 -6.45 -0.91 -5.99
N LEU A 19 -5.38 -0.95 -6.78
CA LEU A 19 -4.91 -2.16 -7.47
C LEU A 19 -3.39 -2.18 -7.49
N ALA A 20 -2.80 -3.33 -7.23
CA ALA A 20 -1.36 -3.52 -7.32
C ALA A 20 -1.01 -4.97 -7.67
N TRP A 21 -0.28 -5.16 -8.75
CA TRP A 21 0.36 -6.44 -9.06
C TRP A 21 1.59 -6.63 -8.18
N CYS A 22 1.75 -7.85 -7.66
CA CYS A 22 2.93 -8.22 -6.90
C CYS A 22 4.16 -8.32 -7.83
N PRO A 23 5.28 -7.63 -7.52
CA PRO A 23 6.44 -7.61 -8.41
C PRO A 23 7.27 -8.90 -8.36
N TRP A 24 7.14 -9.70 -7.31
CA TRP A 24 7.90 -10.94 -7.10
C TRP A 24 7.05 -12.21 -7.16
N GLU A 25 5.73 -12.09 -7.36
CA GLU A 25 4.84 -13.25 -7.54
C GLU A 25 3.91 -13.00 -8.75
N ARG A 26 4.19 -13.70 -9.85
CA ARG A 26 3.68 -13.43 -11.19
C ARG A 26 2.15 -13.32 -11.31
N HIS A 27 1.40 -14.06 -10.52
CA HIS A 27 -0.06 -14.12 -10.62
C HIS A 27 -0.79 -13.53 -9.42
N LEU A 28 -0.07 -12.86 -8.53
CA LEU A 28 -0.66 -12.25 -7.35
C LEU A 28 -1.08 -10.81 -7.60
N LEU A 29 -2.37 -10.55 -7.46
CA LEU A 29 -2.98 -9.23 -7.53
C LEU A 29 -3.56 -8.87 -6.18
N ALA A 30 -3.32 -7.66 -5.71
CA ALA A 30 -4.02 -7.06 -4.57
C ALA A 30 -5.00 -5.99 -5.05
N SER A 31 -6.18 -5.95 -4.46
CA SER A 31 -7.19 -4.90 -4.69
C SER A 31 -7.70 -4.34 -3.37
N GLY A 32 -8.12 -3.06 -3.38
CA GLY A 32 -8.64 -2.38 -2.21
C GLY A 32 -10.01 -1.77 -2.44
N GLY A 33 -10.93 -2.06 -1.54
CA GLY A 33 -12.32 -1.61 -1.61
C GLY A 33 -12.58 -0.29 -0.88
N GLY A 34 -13.65 0.38 -1.29
CA GLY A 34 -14.07 1.66 -0.75
C GLY A 34 -14.70 1.59 0.64
N THR A 35 -15.39 2.67 1.02
CA THR A 35 -15.87 2.90 2.39
C THR A 35 -16.83 1.82 2.94
N ALA A 36 -17.65 1.21 2.10
CA ALA A 36 -18.57 0.17 2.53
C ALA A 36 -17.92 -1.23 2.60
N ASP A 37 -16.79 -1.44 1.92
CA ASP A 37 -16.08 -2.71 1.86
C ASP A 37 -14.88 -2.78 2.83
N ARG A 38 -14.01 -1.81 2.79
CA ARG A 38 -12.83 -1.65 3.67
C ARG A 38 -11.86 -2.83 3.68
N CYS A 39 -11.86 -3.63 2.61
CA CYS A 39 -11.05 -4.84 2.53
C CYS A 39 -9.92 -4.71 1.52
N ILE A 40 -8.78 -5.30 1.85
CA ILE A 40 -7.76 -5.69 0.87
C ILE A 40 -8.07 -7.14 0.49
N LYS A 41 -8.20 -7.41 -0.81
CA LYS A 41 -8.42 -8.75 -1.35
C LYS A 41 -7.27 -9.16 -2.25
N PHE A 42 -6.92 -10.44 -2.19
CA PHE A 42 -5.85 -11.02 -2.98
C PHE A 42 -6.42 -12.06 -3.95
N TRP A 43 -5.89 -12.03 -5.16
CA TRP A 43 -6.42 -12.81 -6.29
C TRP A 43 -5.32 -13.52 -7.03
N HIS A 44 -5.61 -14.72 -7.50
CA HIS A 44 -4.78 -15.38 -8.49
C HIS A 44 -5.18 -14.89 -9.89
N GLY A 45 -4.39 -14.00 -10.48
CA GLY A 45 -4.72 -13.26 -11.69
C GLY A 45 -4.89 -14.12 -12.96
N ALA A 46 -4.36 -15.36 -13.00
CA ALA A 46 -4.55 -16.25 -14.11
C ALA A 46 -5.92 -16.97 -14.08
N THR A 47 -6.39 -17.36 -12.89
CA THR A 47 -7.62 -18.11 -12.69
C THR A 47 -8.79 -17.26 -12.21
N GLY A 48 -8.53 -16.08 -11.62
CA GLY A 48 -9.52 -15.26 -10.93
C GLY A 48 -9.91 -15.77 -9.54
N ALA A 49 -9.21 -16.78 -9.03
CA ALA A 49 -9.49 -17.34 -7.71
C ALA A 49 -9.18 -16.31 -6.61
N SER A 50 -10.11 -16.17 -5.65
CA SER A 50 -9.92 -15.42 -4.42
C SER A 50 -8.97 -16.18 -3.50
N LEU A 51 -7.91 -15.52 -3.04
CA LEU A 51 -6.90 -16.13 -2.17
C LEU A 51 -7.09 -15.75 -0.70
N GLN A 52 -7.37 -14.48 -0.44
CA GLN A 52 -7.48 -13.93 0.90
C GLN A 52 -8.27 -12.62 0.89
N SER A 53 -8.96 -12.32 1.99
CA SER A 53 -9.62 -11.04 2.24
C SER A 53 -9.29 -10.56 3.65
N VAL A 54 -8.87 -9.31 3.78
CA VAL A 54 -8.44 -8.70 5.06
C VAL A 54 -9.17 -7.39 5.26
N HIS A 55 -9.92 -7.28 6.35
CA HIS A 55 -10.61 -6.03 6.72
C HIS A 55 -9.62 -5.08 7.40
N THR A 56 -9.51 -3.86 6.89
CA THR A 56 -8.52 -2.86 7.34
C THR A 56 -9.08 -1.79 8.28
N GLY A 57 -10.40 -1.69 8.39
CA GLY A 57 -11.08 -0.71 9.25
C GLY A 57 -11.53 0.56 8.52
N SER A 58 -10.88 0.94 7.41
CA SER A 58 -11.23 2.12 6.60
C SER A 58 -11.11 1.83 5.10
N GLN A 59 -11.59 2.74 4.26
CA GLN A 59 -11.46 2.60 2.81
C GLN A 59 -9.98 2.47 2.41
N VAL A 60 -9.70 1.60 1.46
CA VAL A 60 -8.37 1.42 0.89
C VAL A 60 -8.23 2.30 -0.34
N CYS A 61 -7.39 3.32 -0.28
CA CYS A 61 -7.24 4.33 -1.33
C CYS A 61 -6.12 4.00 -2.32
N GLY A 62 -5.06 3.32 -1.87
CA GLY A 62 -3.94 2.93 -2.69
C GLY A 62 -3.22 1.71 -2.11
N LEU A 63 -2.51 0.98 -2.97
CA LEU A 63 -1.71 -0.19 -2.62
C LEU A 63 -0.36 -0.13 -3.33
N LEU A 64 0.71 -0.46 -2.63
CA LEU A 64 2.06 -0.61 -3.17
C LEU A 64 2.75 -1.82 -2.57
N TRP A 65 3.27 -2.71 -3.41
CA TRP A 65 4.13 -3.79 -2.97
C TRP A 65 5.56 -3.31 -2.76
N SER A 66 6.23 -3.85 -1.74
CA SER A 66 7.67 -3.74 -1.63
C SER A 66 8.34 -4.46 -2.81
N PRO A 67 9.34 -3.86 -3.45
CA PRO A 67 10.07 -4.53 -4.53
C PRO A 67 11.04 -5.62 -4.06
N SER A 68 11.39 -5.65 -2.79
CA SER A 68 12.43 -6.53 -2.22
C SER A 68 11.95 -7.43 -1.10
N GLU A 69 10.95 -7.00 -0.34
CA GLU A 69 10.46 -7.73 0.83
C GLU A 69 9.01 -8.21 0.61
N ARG A 70 8.58 -9.20 1.39
CA ARG A 70 7.20 -9.67 1.37
C ARG A 70 6.30 -8.73 2.19
N GLU A 71 6.17 -7.51 1.68
CA GLU A 71 5.43 -6.44 2.35
C GLU A 71 4.53 -5.70 1.38
N LEU A 72 3.38 -5.27 1.87
CA LEU A 72 2.39 -4.46 1.17
C LEU A 72 2.12 -3.19 1.96
N LEU A 73 2.16 -2.04 1.31
CA LEU A 73 1.71 -0.77 1.86
C LEU A 73 0.30 -0.47 1.38
N SER A 74 -0.59 -0.11 2.27
CA SER A 74 -1.91 0.43 1.96
C SER A 74 -2.04 1.87 2.42
N SER A 75 -2.79 2.68 1.70
CA SER A 75 -3.17 4.02 2.11
C SER A 75 -4.68 4.10 2.33
N HIS A 76 -5.08 4.93 3.29
CA HIS A 76 -6.43 4.93 3.82
C HIS A 76 -7.07 6.33 3.81
N GLY A 77 -8.39 6.32 4.02
CA GLY A 77 -9.18 7.52 4.21
C GLY A 77 -9.61 7.68 5.66
N PHE A 78 -10.74 8.35 5.86
CA PHE A 78 -11.29 8.63 7.18
C PHE A 78 -11.49 7.31 7.99
N SER A 79 -11.17 7.25 9.29
CA SER A 79 -10.88 8.38 10.21
C SER A 79 -9.39 8.70 10.41
N GLN A 80 -8.48 7.73 10.21
CA GLN A 80 -7.07 7.92 10.57
C GLN A 80 -6.25 8.53 9.43
N ASN A 81 -6.68 8.39 8.18
CA ASN A 81 -5.98 8.87 6.98
C ASN A 81 -4.51 8.43 6.94
N GLU A 82 -4.25 7.21 7.41
CA GLU A 82 -2.92 6.65 7.59
C GLU A 82 -2.45 5.86 6.36
N LEU A 83 -1.15 5.53 6.37
CA LEU A 83 -0.62 4.43 5.58
C LEU A 83 -0.28 3.27 6.53
N CYS A 84 -0.56 2.05 6.11
CA CYS A 84 -0.29 0.85 6.88
C CYS A 84 0.63 -0.09 6.12
N LEU A 85 1.71 -0.53 6.76
CA LEU A 85 2.61 -1.54 6.24
C LEU A 85 2.23 -2.91 6.80
N TRP A 86 2.05 -3.89 5.91
CA TRP A 86 1.64 -5.25 6.22
C TRP A 86 2.68 -6.27 5.79
N SER A 87 2.89 -7.31 6.61
CA SER A 87 3.66 -8.48 6.18
C SER A 87 2.76 -9.41 5.37
N TYR A 88 3.22 -9.87 4.20
CA TYR A 88 2.51 -10.85 3.38
C TYR A 88 3.15 -12.24 3.53
N PRO A 89 2.40 -13.35 3.59
CA PRO A 89 0.94 -13.46 3.41
C PRO A 89 0.10 -13.33 4.69
N ARG A 90 0.71 -13.24 5.86
CA ARG A 90 0.00 -13.23 7.16
C ARG A 90 -0.89 -12.00 7.36
N MET A 91 -0.60 -10.92 6.63
CA MET A 91 -1.27 -9.63 6.75
C MET A 91 -1.26 -9.09 8.18
N THR A 92 -0.13 -9.31 8.86
CA THR A 92 0.14 -8.68 10.15
C THR A 92 0.56 -7.23 9.92
N ARG A 93 -0.06 -6.31 10.63
CA ARG A 93 0.29 -4.90 10.58
C ARG A 93 1.66 -4.68 11.22
N LEU A 94 2.63 -4.18 10.45
CA LEU A 94 4.01 -3.96 10.90
C LEU A 94 4.24 -2.54 11.37
N ARG A 95 3.74 -1.54 10.62
CA ARG A 95 3.92 -0.12 10.91
C ARG A 95 2.73 0.69 10.43
N GLU A 96 2.50 1.82 11.08
CA GLU A 96 1.54 2.84 10.69
C GLU A 96 2.26 4.17 10.50
N PHE A 97 1.84 4.93 9.48
CA PHE A 97 2.36 6.25 9.17
C PHE A 97 1.19 7.22 9.24
N THR A 98 1.15 8.01 10.29
CA THR A 98 0.09 8.98 10.56
C THR A 98 0.58 10.40 10.33
N GLY A 99 -0.33 11.31 10.03
CA GLY A 99 0.00 12.73 9.86
C GLY A 99 -0.91 13.45 8.88
N HIS A 100 -1.46 12.78 7.85
CA HIS A 100 -2.46 13.40 6.99
C HIS A 100 -3.75 13.67 7.76
N THR A 101 -4.36 14.82 7.50
CA THR A 101 -5.61 15.27 8.13
C THR A 101 -6.84 15.03 7.25
N ALA A 102 -6.61 14.55 6.02
CA ALA A 102 -7.66 14.14 5.09
C ALA A 102 -7.21 12.87 4.34
N ARG A 103 -8.14 12.23 3.63
CA ARG A 103 -7.89 10.96 2.96
C ARG A 103 -6.69 11.04 2.00
N VAL A 104 -5.89 10.01 1.99
CA VAL A 104 -4.81 9.85 1.04
C VAL A 104 -5.39 9.53 -0.33
N LEU A 105 -5.01 10.29 -1.35
CA LEU A 105 -5.53 10.15 -2.72
C LEU A 105 -4.60 9.31 -3.59
N HIS A 106 -3.29 9.55 -3.48
CA HIS A 106 -2.27 8.90 -4.30
C HIS A 106 -1.05 8.54 -3.47
N ILE A 107 -0.41 7.44 -3.83
CA ILE A 107 0.90 7.03 -3.32
C ILE A 107 1.79 6.64 -4.49
N ALA A 108 3.07 6.93 -4.39
CA ALA A 108 4.07 6.56 -5.39
C ALA A 108 5.36 6.11 -4.72
N LEU A 109 5.97 5.06 -5.29
CA LEU A 109 7.24 4.51 -4.84
C LEU A 109 8.39 5.26 -5.49
N SER A 110 9.45 5.55 -4.72
CA SER A 110 10.69 6.11 -5.26
C SER A 110 11.42 5.11 -6.16
N PRO A 111 12.25 5.57 -7.11
CA PRO A 111 12.98 4.67 -8.03
C PRO A 111 13.90 3.68 -7.33
N ASP A 112 14.45 4.03 -6.16
CA ASP A 112 15.29 3.15 -5.33
C ASP A 112 14.49 2.11 -4.54
N GLY A 113 13.17 2.28 -4.46
CA GLY A 113 12.25 1.37 -3.79
C GLY A 113 12.21 1.51 -2.27
N GLY A 114 12.89 2.49 -1.67
CA GLY A 114 12.93 2.68 -0.22
C GLY A 114 11.91 3.67 0.33
N SER A 115 11.65 4.73 -0.42
CA SER A 115 10.76 5.81 -0.01
C SER A 115 9.41 5.77 -0.74
N VAL A 116 8.38 6.24 -0.06
CA VAL A 116 7.04 6.44 -0.63
C VAL A 116 6.64 7.88 -0.42
N VAL A 117 6.08 8.51 -1.44
CA VAL A 117 5.39 9.80 -1.32
C VAL A 117 3.88 9.55 -1.30
N SER A 118 3.19 10.23 -0.42
CA SER A 118 1.73 10.28 -0.39
C SER A 118 1.21 11.67 -0.66
N ALA A 119 0.12 11.76 -1.42
CA ALA A 119 -0.63 12.98 -1.68
C ALA A 119 -2.02 12.82 -1.09
N ALA A 120 -2.49 13.80 -0.34
CA ALA A 120 -3.78 13.73 0.32
C ALA A 120 -4.66 14.96 0.05
N ALA A 121 -5.94 14.84 0.39
CA ALA A 121 -6.91 15.93 0.25
C ALA A 121 -6.68 17.08 1.26
N ASP A 122 -5.69 16.98 2.13
CA ASP A 122 -5.18 18.06 2.99
C ASP A 122 -4.19 18.99 2.26
N GLU A 123 -4.09 18.87 0.94
CA GLU A 123 -3.24 19.69 0.07
C GLU A 123 -1.73 19.49 0.32
N THR A 124 -1.32 18.40 1.00
CA THR A 124 0.08 18.13 1.30
C THR A 124 0.61 16.89 0.58
N LEU A 125 1.92 16.94 0.27
CA LEU A 125 2.74 15.80 -0.08
C LEU A 125 3.61 15.41 1.11
N ARG A 126 3.68 14.12 1.43
CA ARG A 126 4.51 13.61 2.51
C ARG A 126 5.40 12.47 2.03
N PHE A 127 6.66 12.51 2.44
CA PHE A 127 7.66 11.50 2.12
C PHE A 127 7.91 10.61 3.34
N TRP A 128 7.92 9.29 3.09
CA TRP A 128 8.04 8.28 4.13
C TRP A 128 9.14 7.28 3.76
N ASN A 129 10.02 6.97 4.69
CA ASN A 129 10.94 5.83 4.57
C ASN A 129 10.18 4.57 4.99
N VAL A 130 9.74 3.78 4.02
CA VAL A 130 8.82 2.67 4.23
C VAL A 130 9.54 1.33 4.14
N PHE A 131 10.18 1.05 3.01
CA PHE A 131 10.82 -0.22 2.71
C PHE A 131 12.33 -0.16 2.93
N ALA A 132 12.96 -1.33 3.13
CA ALA A 132 14.42 -1.39 3.14
C ALA A 132 14.98 -1.05 1.74
N PRO A 133 16.02 -0.21 1.63
CA PRO A 133 16.66 0.07 0.34
C PRO A 133 17.17 -1.22 -0.30
N ARG A 134 17.08 -1.31 -1.64
CA ARG A 134 17.66 -2.43 -2.39
C ARG A 134 19.16 -2.50 -2.13
N GLY A 135 19.63 -3.63 -1.60
CA GLY A 135 21.05 -3.86 -1.30
C GLY A 135 21.47 -3.68 0.18
N ALA A 136 20.57 -3.25 1.06
CA ALA A 136 20.81 -3.35 2.50
C ALA A 136 20.56 -4.78 2.95
N ALA A 137 21.62 -5.52 3.29
CA ALA A 137 21.49 -6.81 3.97
C ALA A 137 20.68 -6.59 5.25
N SER A 138 19.68 -7.44 5.48
CA SER A 138 18.80 -7.41 6.66
C SER A 138 19.60 -7.51 7.95
N THR A 139 20.05 -6.40 8.48
CA THR A 139 20.43 -6.27 9.87
C THR A 139 19.21 -5.84 10.67
N ARG A 140 18.41 -6.84 11.04
CA ARG A 140 17.44 -6.68 12.11
C ARG A 140 18.22 -6.51 13.41
N PHE A 141 18.50 -5.27 13.82
CA PHE A 141 18.62 -4.91 15.24
C PHE A 141 18.63 -3.37 15.40
N GLY A 142 17.80 -2.94 16.34
CA GLY A 142 17.43 -1.66 16.82
C GLY A 142 18.44 -0.51 16.76
N SER A 143 17.91 0.65 16.54
CA SER A 143 18.17 1.85 17.34
C SER A 143 17.53 3.05 16.65
N ALA A 144 16.74 3.77 17.37
CA ALA A 144 16.22 5.07 16.95
C ALA A 144 17.40 6.03 16.78
N ALA A 145 17.65 6.48 15.57
CA ALA A 145 18.52 7.60 15.31
C ALA A 145 17.70 8.76 14.77
N HIS A 146 17.63 9.81 15.56
CA HIS A 146 17.19 11.14 15.17
C HIS A 146 18.02 11.62 13.97
N PHE A 147 17.37 11.89 12.86
CA PHE A 147 17.95 12.72 11.82
C PHE A 147 17.15 14.01 11.74
N ALA A 148 17.66 15.04 12.41
CA ALA A 148 17.26 16.41 12.18
C ALA A 148 17.92 16.86 10.87
N ALA A 149 17.14 16.98 9.79
CA ALA A 149 17.61 17.60 8.58
C ALA A 149 17.53 19.12 8.75
N GLN A 150 18.67 19.78 8.96
CA GLN A 150 18.82 21.20 8.75
C GLN A 150 18.82 21.46 7.26
N CYS A 151 17.75 22.00 6.73
CA CYS A 151 17.74 22.63 5.43
C CYS A 151 18.01 24.12 5.63
N GLY A 152 19.29 24.52 5.52
CA GLY A 152 19.69 25.93 5.48
C GLY A 152 19.53 26.44 4.05
N ILE A 153 18.60 27.34 3.84
CA ILE A 153 18.50 28.13 2.62
C ILE A 153 19.35 29.40 2.81
N ARG A 154 20.29 29.62 1.92
CA ARG A 154 20.79 30.97 1.60
C ARG A 154 20.52 31.24 0.15
#